data_93eec28f2003fde415b493a52cb632ea
#
_entry.id   93eec28f2003fde415b493a52cb632ea
#
_cell.length_a   1.000
_cell.length_b   1.000
_cell.length_c   1.000
_cell.angle_alpha   90.00
_cell.angle_beta   90.00
_cell.angle_gamma   90.00
#
_symmetry.space_group_name_H-M   'P 1'
#
loop_
_entity.id
_entity.type
_entity.pdbx_description
1 polymer ?
#
loop_
_entity_poly.entity_id
_entity_poly.type
_entity_poly.pdbx_seq_one_letter_code
_entity_poly.pdbx_strand_id
1 'polypeptide(L)'
;VNNGAADIAQSGIMRSIIASDWGAETVPVHFAEINSRDGFFVISRTKQDPFKWESLKGAKLIPVRFSPMPWASFQYALRRHNIEPSEVDLVTGLDLDQAMAAFREDKAEYIHVPQPAAEQLLEDGSGHLVIALGPVNGHLAYSSFAATNHYLATEPETVQRFTVGYTNALDWLTSHNAAEVGEAVAGFFPNVSLELVVKAVARLKAQDNWPTDPTLDRPQFENLQDILIAAGLCKARQPYAKMVRTDIVAEALASRK
;
A
#
# COMPACT_ATOMS: atom_id res chain seq x y z
N VAL A 1 17.99 2.61 -6.34
CA VAL A 1 18.87 1.93 -5.38
C VAL A 1 19.91 1.10 -6.14
N ASN A 2 19.53 0.02 -6.83
CA ASN A 2 20.51 -0.86 -7.49
C ASN A 2 21.33 -0.19 -8.62
N ASN A 3 20.83 0.89 -9.22
CA ASN A 3 21.51 1.66 -10.25
C ASN A 3 22.21 2.93 -9.75
N GLY A 4 22.27 3.13 -8.42
CA GLY A 4 22.90 4.29 -7.78
C GLY A 4 22.13 5.60 -7.87
N ALA A 5 20.91 5.62 -8.38
CA ALA A 5 20.10 6.84 -8.48
C ALA A 5 19.58 7.33 -7.12
N ALA A 6 19.51 6.46 -6.13
CA ALA A 6 19.16 6.76 -4.75
C ALA A 6 19.82 5.75 -3.81
N ASP A 7 20.17 6.18 -2.62
CA ASP A 7 20.81 5.35 -1.60
C ASP A 7 19.75 4.63 -0.75
N ILE A 8 18.73 5.36 -0.32
CA ILE A 8 17.55 4.84 0.36
C ILE A 8 16.33 5.14 -0.53
N ALA A 9 15.46 4.16 -0.71
CA ALA A 9 14.23 4.33 -1.48
C ALA A 9 13.03 3.78 -0.73
N GLN A 10 11.89 4.46 -0.87
CA GLN A 10 10.60 3.87 -0.56
C GLN A 10 10.23 2.87 -1.65
N SER A 11 9.87 1.67 -1.26
CA SER A 11 9.44 0.63 -2.19
C SER A 11 8.52 -0.40 -1.51
N GLY A 12 7.66 -1.05 -2.30
CA GLY A 12 7.00 -2.28 -1.84
C GLY A 12 8.02 -3.41 -1.81
N ILE A 13 8.15 -4.10 -0.68
CA ILE A 13 9.04 -5.26 -0.52
C ILE A 13 8.71 -6.37 -1.52
N MET A 14 7.48 -6.40 -2.03
CA MET A 14 7.06 -7.33 -3.08
C MET A 14 7.98 -7.32 -4.30
N ARG A 15 8.60 -6.17 -4.63
CA ARG A 15 9.52 -6.05 -5.78
C ARG A 15 10.79 -6.86 -5.55
N SER A 16 11.33 -6.85 -4.32
CA SER A 16 12.49 -7.67 -3.94
C SER A 16 12.13 -9.15 -3.91
N ILE A 17 10.93 -9.49 -3.42
CA ILE A 17 10.42 -10.88 -3.40
C ILE A 17 10.29 -11.42 -4.83
N ILE A 18 9.60 -10.70 -5.71
CA ILE A 18 9.40 -11.11 -7.11
C ILE A 18 10.75 -11.23 -7.82
N ALA A 19 11.61 -10.22 -7.72
CA ALA A 19 12.91 -10.24 -8.38
C ALA A 19 13.77 -11.43 -7.94
N SER A 20 13.79 -11.74 -6.63
CA SER A 20 14.50 -12.89 -6.09
C SER A 20 13.94 -14.23 -6.60
N ASP A 21 12.61 -14.38 -6.65
CA ASP A 21 11.95 -15.58 -7.19
C ASP A 21 12.25 -15.78 -8.67
N TRP A 22 12.46 -14.68 -9.40
CA TRP A 22 12.82 -14.71 -10.83
C TRP A 22 14.35 -14.80 -11.07
N GLY A 23 15.13 -15.04 -10.01
CA GLY A 23 16.54 -15.34 -10.11
C GLY A 23 17.50 -14.15 -9.98
N ALA A 24 17.02 -12.99 -9.49
CA ALA A 24 17.93 -11.89 -9.19
C ALA A 24 18.91 -12.29 -8.06
N GLU A 25 20.20 -12.18 -8.33
CA GLU A 25 21.24 -12.50 -7.35
C GLU A 25 21.22 -11.54 -6.17
N THR A 26 21.00 -10.25 -6.46
CA THR A 26 20.93 -9.19 -5.44
C THR A 26 19.61 -8.44 -5.54
N VAL A 27 19.02 -8.18 -4.38
CA VAL A 27 17.81 -7.37 -4.24
C VAL A 27 18.02 -6.33 -3.14
N PRO A 28 17.31 -5.19 -3.16
CA PRO A 28 17.31 -4.25 -2.05
C PRO A 28 16.84 -4.94 -0.76
N VAL A 29 17.44 -4.55 0.36
CA VAL A 29 17.09 -5.01 1.71
C VAL A 29 16.23 -3.96 2.38
N HIS A 30 15.11 -4.39 2.93
CA HIS A 30 14.11 -3.55 3.57
C HIS A 30 14.35 -3.49 5.07
N PHE A 31 14.26 -2.30 5.66
CA PHE A 31 14.65 -2.12 7.06
C PHE A 31 13.63 -1.38 7.93
N ALA A 32 12.71 -0.60 7.35
CA ALA A 32 11.67 0.07 8.12
C ALA A 32 10.34 0.08 7.36
N GLU A 33 9.28 -0.38 7.99
CA GLU A 33 7.93 -0.42 7.44
C GLU A 33 7.33 0.97 7.35
N ILE A 34 6.59 1.24 6.26
CA ILE A 34 5.87 2.50 6.04
C ILE A 34 4.36 2.26 6.11
N ASN A 35 3.88 1.27 5.38
CA ASN A 35 2.48 0.88 5.39
C ASN A 35 2.36 -0.60 5.76
N SER A 36 1.59 -0.86 6.81
CA SER A 36 1.30 -2.20 7.32
C SER A 36 -0.01 -2.78 6.80
N ARG A 37 -0.72 -2.05 5.94
CA ARG A 37 -1.98 -2.47 5.31
C ARG A 37 -2.09 -1.92 3.90
N ASP A 38 -3.00 -2.55 3.12
CA ASP A 38 -3.39 -2.04 1.81
C ASP A 38 -4.16 -0.72 1.94
N GLY A 39 -3.71 0.31 1.25
CA GLY A 39 -4.32 1.64 1.23
C GLY A 39 -5.30 1.86 0.07
N PHE A 40 -5.80 0.79 -0.55
CA PHE A 40 -6.75 0.88 -1.66
C PHE A 40 -8.18 0.59 -1.22
N PHE A 41 -9.11 1.15 -1.99
CA PHE A 41 -10.54 1.14 -1.72
C PHE A 41 -11.32 0.74 -2.97
N VAL A 42 -12.50 0.13 -2.77
CA VAL A 42 -13.47 -0.06 -3.86
C VAL A 42 -14.63 0.89 -3.62
N ILE A 43 -14.90 1.69 -4.63
CA ILE A 43 -16.02 2.62 -4.68
C ILE A 43 -17.08 2.03 -5.62
N SER A 44 -18.31 1.96 -5.16
CA SER A 44 -19.47 1.56 -5.96
C SER A 44 -20.24 2.79 -6.42
N ARG A 45 -20.79 2.77 -7.60
CA ARG A 45 -21.68 3.81 -8.11
C ARG A 45 -22.95 3.92 -7.31
N THR A 46 -23.49 2.82 -6.84
CA THR A 46 -24.71 2.76 -6.05
C THR A 46 -24.41 2.46 -4.59
N LYS A 47 -25.17 3.05 -3.67
CA LYS A 47 -25.07 2.72 -2.25
C LYS A 47 -25.47 1.27 -2.02
N GLN A 48 -24.62 0.53 -1.30
CA GLN A 48 -24.84 -0.85 -0.89
C GLN A 48 -24.64 -0.98 0.61
N ASP A 49 -25.69 -1.28 1.36
CA ASP A 49 -25.66 -1.42 2.80
C ASP A 49 -26.64 -2.54 3.24
N PRO A 50 -26.14 -3.71 3.61
CA PRO A 50 -24.72 -4.12 3.57
C PRO A 50 -24.21 -4.43 2.15
N PHE A 51 -22.92 -4.20 1.93
CA PHE A 51 -22.24 -4.64 0.71
C PHE A 51 -22.16 -6.18 0.68
N LYS A 52 -22.40 -6.74 -0.50
CA LYS A 52 -22.25 -8.17 -0.76
C LYS A 52 -21.19 -8.41 -1.81
N TRP A 53 -20.20 -9.24 -1.49
CA TRP A 53 -19.08 -9.53 -2.42
C TRP A 53 -19.57 -10.12 -3.75
N GLU A 54 -20.64 -10.93 -3.72
CA GLU A 54 -21.22 -11.56 -4.91
C GLU A 54 -21.71 -10.53 -5.94
N SER A 55 -21.98 -9.29 -5.54
CA SER A 55 -22.37 -8.22 -6.46
C SER A 55 -21.26 -7.80 -7.43
N LEU A 56 -20.01 -8.24 -7.17
CA LEU A 56 -18.89 -8.04 -8.10
C LEU A 56 -18.89 -9.04 -9.26
N LYS A 57 -19.63 -10.17 -9.17
CA LYS A 57 -19.68 -11.16 -10.25
C LYS A 57 -20.42 -10.61 -11.46
N GLY A 58 -19.73 -10.58 -12.60
CA GLY A 58 -20.25 -10.03 -13.85
C GLY A 58 -20.34 -8.50 -13.91
N ALA A 59 -20.03 -7.82 -12.80
CA ALA A 59 -20.04 -6.36 -12.75
C ALA A 59 -18.79 -5.77 -13.42
N LYS A 60 -18.94 -4.60 -14.05
CA LYS A 60 -17.81 -3.85 -14.61
C LYS A 60 -17.06 -3.15 -13.50
N LEU A 61 -15.75 -3.40 -13.44
CA LEU A 61 -14.84 -2.80 -12.48
C LEU A 61 -13.62 -2.20 -13.18
N ILE A 62 -13.28 -0.98 -12.82
CA ILE A 62 -12.04 -0.32 -13.26
C ILE A 62 -10.96 -0.55 -12.19
N PRO A 63 -9.94 -1.40 -12.44
CA PRO A 63 -8.82 -1.55 -11.52
C PRO A 63 -7.74 -0.52 -11.83
N VAL A 64 -7.27 0.24 -10.86
CA VAL A 64 -6.06 1.04 -11.01
C VAL A 64 -4.84 0.13 -10.86
N ARG A 65 -4.02 0.04 -11.90
CA ARG A 65 -2.95 -0.97 -12.07
C ARG A 65 -1.57 -0.37 -12.36
N PHE A 66 -1.19 0.72 -11.70
CA PHE A 66 0.15 1.31 -11.84
C PHE A 66 1.26 0.44 -11.22
N SER A 67 0.88 -0.55 -10.41
CA SER A 67 1.77 -1.53 -9.78
C SER A 67 1.05 -2.88 -9.69
N PRO A 68 1.76 -4.03 -9.72
CA PRO A 68 1.13 -5.34 -9.57
C PRO A 68 0.44 -5.56 -8.23
N MET A 69 0.95 -4.95 -7.14
CA MET A 69 0.50 -5.25 -5.77
C MET A 69 -0.97 -4.89 -5.50
N PRO A 70 -1.49 -3.70 -5.85
CA PRO A 70 -2.89 -3.38 -5.58
C PRO A 70 -3.87 -4.36 -6.19
N TRP A 71 -3.61 -4.78 -7.43
CA TRP A 71 -4.46 -5.76 -8.10
C TRP A 71 -4.28 -7.16 -7.52
N ALA A 72 -3.07 -7.60 -7.17
CA ALA A 72 -2.82 -8.87 -6.49
C ALA A 72 -3.55 -8.95 -5.14
N SER A 73 -3.51 -7.87 -4.38
CA SER A 73 -4.21 -7.73 -3.10
C SER A 73 -5.73 -7.84 -3.26
N PHE A 74 -6.29 -7.19 -4.28
CA PHE A 74 -7.71 -7.29 -4.56
C PHE A 74 -8.12 -8.67 -5.09
N GLN A 75 -7.34 -9.29 -5.97
CA GLN A 75 -7.57 -10.68 -6.40
C GLN A 75 -7.58 -11.66 -5.22
N TYR A 76 -6.68 -11.46 -4.26
CA TYR A 76 -6.63 -12.28 -3.05
C TYR A 76 -7.90 -12.12 -2.22
N ALA A 77 -8.38 -10.88 -2.04
CA ALA A 77 -9.64 -10.60 -1.39
C ALA A 77 -10.83 -11.25 -2.10
N LEU A 78 -10.92 -11.15 -3.43
CA LEU A 78 -11.97 -11.81 -4.22
C LEU A 78 -11.99 -13.32 -3.96
N ARG A 79 -10.85 -14.01 -4.05
CA ARG A 79 -10.76 -15.46 -3.84
C ARG A 79 -11.16 -15.88 -2.42
N ARG A 80 -10.82 -15.08 -1.41
CA ARG A 80 -11.27 -15.32 -0.01
C ARG A 80 -12.78 -15.24 0.15
N HIS A 81 -13.46 -14.59 -0.78
CA HIS A 81 -14.93 -14.50 -0.85
C HIS A 81 -15.53 -15.39 -1.95
N ASN A 82 -14.80 -16.44 -2.41
CA ASN A 82 -15.21 -17.41 -3.42
C ASN A 82 -15.59 -16.75 -4.77
N ILE A 83 -14.82 -15.73 -5.16
CA ILE A 83 -14.95 -15.07 -6.47
C ILE A 83 -13.62 -15.21 -7.20
N GLU A 84 -13.63 -15.85 -8.37
CA GLU A 84 -12.45 -15.82 -9.21
C GLU A 84 -12.35 -14.44 -9.91
N PRO A 85 -11.14 -13.87 -10.04
CA PRO A 85 -10.97 -12.59 -10.72
C PRO A 85 -11.52 -12.54 -12.15
N SER A 86 -11.60 -13.69 -12.81
CA SER A 86 -12.21 -13.84 -14.15
C SER A 86 -13.74 -13.72 -14.16
N GLU A 87 -14.40 -13.76 -13.01
CA GLU A 87 -15.84 -13.53 -12.89
C GLU A 87 -16.19 -12.04 -12.82
N VAL A 88 -15.18 -11.14 -12.76
CA VAL A 88 -15.35 -9.67 -12.75
C VAL A 88 -15.03 -9.14 -14.16
N ASP A 89 -15.91 -8.31 -14.73
CA ASP A 89 -15.67 -7.68 -16.03
C ASP A 89 -14.75 -6.45 -15.87
N LEU A 90 -13.49 -6.56 -16.31
CA LEU A 90 -12.47 -5.54 -16.06
C LEU A 90 -12.37 -4.53 -17.20
N VAL A 91 -12.52 -3.25 -16.88
CA VAL A 91 -12.20 -2.14 -17.77
C VAL A 91 -10.75 -1.73 -17.53
N THR A 92 -9.85 -2.09 -18.43
CA THR A 92 -8.39 -1.94 -18.26
C THR A 92 -7.78 -0.95 -19.26
N GLY A 93 -6.48 -0.64 -19.10
CA GLY A 93 -5.74 0.23 -20.03
C GLY A 93 -5.85 1.73 -19.73
N LEU A 94 -6.41 2.07 -18.57
CA LEU A 94 -6.59 3.45 -18.10
C LEU A 94 -5.52 3.81 -17.06
N ASP A 95 -4.99 5.02 -17.12
CA ASP A 95 -4.28 5.62 -16.00
C ASP A 95 -5.28 6.09 -14.91
N LEU A 96 -4.80 6.67 -13.80
CA LEU A 96 -5.66 7.05 -12.69
C LEU A 96 -6.69 8.11 -13.09
N ASP A 97 -6.29 9.14 -13.81
CA ASP A 97 -7.18 10.25 -14.20
C ASP A 97 -8.24 9.76 -15.19
N GLN A 98 -7.83 8.96 -16.18
CA GLN A 98 -8.73 8.31 -17.13
C GLN A 98 -9.70 7.35 -16.44
N ALA A 99 -9.22 6.59 -15.45
CA ALA A 99 -10.03 5.67 -14.66
C ALA A 99 -11.13 6.41 -13.88
N MET A 100 -10.76 7.50 -13.20
CA MET A 100 -11.71 8.33 -12.47
C MET A 100 -12.71 9.01 -13.41
N ALA A 101 -12.28 9.53 -14.56
CA ALA A 101 -13.16 10.10 -15.57
C ALA A 101 -14.15 9.07 -16.10
N ALA A 102 -13.66 7.88 -16.50
CA ALA A 102 -14.51 6.79 -16.97
C ALA A 102 -15.53 6.32 -15.92
N PHE A 103 -15.14 6.29 -14.65
CA PHE A 103 -16.07 5.97 -13.58
C PHE A 103 -17.17 7.04 -13.43
N ARG A 104 -16.82 8.35 -13.49
CA ARG A 104 -17.80 9.44 -13.49
C ARG A 104 -18.78 9.40 -14.68
N GLU A 105 -18.31 8.89 -15.82
CA GLU A 105 -19.08 8.71 -17.06
C GLU A 105 -19.90 7.42 -17.14
N ASP A 106 -20.14 6.74 -16.04
CA ASP A 106 -20.93 5.50 -15.98
C ASP A 106 -20.36 4.32 -16.79
N LYS A 107 -19.02 4.26 -17.00
CA LYS A 107 -18.41 3.16 -17.76
C LYS A 107 -18.22 1.87 -16.94
N ALA A 108 -18.35 1.96 -15.60
CA ALA A 108 -18.25 0.81 -14.70
C ALA A 108 -19.09 1.03 -13.44
N GLU A 109 -19.53 -0.08 -12.82
CA GLU A 109 -20.25 -0.07 -11.54
C GLU A 109 -19.32 0.14 -10.35
N TYR A 110 -18.06 -0.29 -10.49
CA TYR A 110 -17.05 -0.22 -9.43
C TYR A 110 -15.74 0.34 -9.94
N ILE A 111 -15.00 0.98 -9.04
CA ILE A 111 -13.61 1.40 -9.27
C ILE A 111 -12.76 1.06 -8.05
N HIS A 112 -11.54 0.56 -8.30
CA HIS A 112 -10.55 0.24 -7.29
C HIS A 112 -9.44 1.29 -7.32
N VAL A 113 -9.35 2.15 -6.30
CA VAL A 113 -8.50 3.36 -6.29
C VAL A 113 -7.78 3.56 -4.95
N PRO A 114 -6.62 4.25 -4.95
CA PRO A 114 -5.95 4.70 -3.73
C PRO A 114 -6.55 6.01 -3.19
N GLN A 115 -6.01 6.48 -2.04
CA GLN A 115 -6.18 7.86 -1.62
C GLN A 115 -5.22 8.80 -2.40
N PRO A 116 -5.58 10.08 -2.62
CA PRO A 116 -6.85 10.75 -2.27
C PRO A 116 -7.99 10.54 -3.29
N ALA A 117 -7.76 9.76 -4.37
CA ALA A 117 -8.75 9.55 -5.43
C ALA A 117 -10.09 8.97 -4.91
N ALA A 118 -10.03 8.09 -3.90
CA ALA A 118 -11.24 7.57 -3.27
C ALA A 118 -12.09 8.70 -2.65
N GLU A 119 -11.47 9.59 -1.86
CA GLU A 119 -12.19 10.71 -1.25
C GLU A 119 -12.74 11.69 -2.30
N GLN A 120 -12.04 11.91 -3.42
CA GLN A 120 -12.54 12.77 -4.50
C GLN A 120 -13.83 12.22 -5.09
N LEU A 121 -13.92 10.91 -5.35
CA LEU A 121 -15.12 10.27 -5.88
C LEU A 121 -16.29 10.23 -4.88
N LEU A 122 -15.98 10.19 -3.58
CA LEU A 122 -17.00 10.26 -2.52
C LEU A 122 -17.52 11.69 -2.37
N GLU A 123 -16.65 12.70 -2.42
CA GLU A 123 -16.99 14.10 -2.23
C GLU A 123 -17.82 14.66 -3.38
N ASP A 124 -17.48 14.30 -4.62
CA ASP A 124 -18.23 14.76 -5.80
C ASP A 124 -19.53 13.97 -6.05
N GLY A 125 -19.84 13.00 -5.18
CA GLY A 125 -21.06 12.21 -5.25
C GLY A 125 -21.06 11.15 -6.35
N SER A 126 -19.90 10.89 -6.99
CA SER A 126 -19.78 9.89 -8.06
C SER A 126 -19.94 8.45 -7.56
N GLY A 127 -19.74 8.21 -6.25
CA GLY A 127 -19.86 6.86 -5.72
C GLY A 127 -19.87 6.76 -4.20
N HIS A 128 -19.93 5.54 -3.73
CA HIS A 128 -20.02 5.14 -2.32
C HIS A 128 -18.93 4.14 -1.98
N LEU A 129 -18.25 4.32 -0.85
CA LEU A 129 -17.27 3.35 -0.36
C LEU A 129 -17.96 2.03 0.00
N VAL A 130 -17.48 0.93 -0.56
CA VAL A 130 -18.00 -0.41 -0.26
C VAL A 130 -16.94 -1.35 0.31
N ILE A 131 -15.65 -1.19 -0.05
CA ILE A 131 -14.56 -2.02 0.48
C ILE A 131 -13.36 -1.15 0.81
N ALA A 132 -12.79 -1.34 1.99
CA ALA A 132 -11.43 -0.93 2.35
C ALA A 132 -10.56 -2.19 2.41
N LEU A 133 -9.55 -2.32 1.53
CA LEU A 133 -8.78 -3.56 1.41
C LEU A 133 -7.85 -3.81 2.59
N GLY A 134 -7.42 -2.76 3.29
CA GLY A 134 -6.59 -2.89 4.49
C GLY A 134 -7.20 -3.83 5.54
N PRO A 135 -8.42 -3.57 6.04
CA PRO A 135 -9.11 -4.48 6.97
C PRO A 135 -9.40 -5.85 6.39
N VAL A 136 -9.68 -5.94 5.09
CA VAL A 136 -10.01 -7.23 4.42
C VAL A 136 -8.81 -8.16 4.40
N ASN A 137 -7.65 -7.68 3.97
CA ASN A 137 -6.43 -8.50 3.84
C ASN A 137 -5.58 -8.53 5.11
N GLY A 138 -5.91 -7.70 6.11
CA GLY A 138 -5.18 -7.63 7.37
C GLY A 138 -3.81 -6.95 7.24
N HIS A 139 -2.96 -7.19 8.23
CA HIS A 139 -1.59 -6.66 8.20
C HIS A 139 -0.73 -7.41 7.19
N LEU A 140 0.03 -6.66 6.42
CA LEU A 140 1.00 -7.17 5.45
C LEU A 140 2.12 -6.13 5.22
N ALA A 141 3.32 -6.58 4.92
CA ALA A 141 4.45 -5.72 4.62
C ALA A 141 4.26 -5.01 3.27
N TYR A 142 3.44 -3.94 3.24
CA TYR A 142 2.98 -3.31 1.99
C TYR A 142 4.05 -2.42 1.38
N SER A 143 4.56 -1.47 2.14
CA SER A 143 5.67 -0.60 1.71
C SER A 143 6.66 -0.34 2.84
N SER A 144 7.91 -0.09 2.46
CA SER A 144 9.02 0.06 3.40
C SER A 144 10.17 0.84 2.79
N PHE A 145 11.09 1.33 3.62
CA PHE A 145 12.37 1.83 3.17
C PHE A 145 13.34 0.68 2.91
N ALA A 146 14.11 0.84 1.84
CA ALA A 146 15.06 -0.16 1.38
C ALA A 146 16.37 0.48 0.90
N ALA A 147 17.47 -0.24 1.05
CA ALA A 147 18.78 0.13 0.54
C ALA A 147 19.52 -1.12 0.03
N THR A 148 20.65 -0.94 -0.64
CA THR A 148 21.53 -2.07 -0.97
C THR A 148 22.27 -2.58 0.27
N ASN A 149 22.62 -3.87 0.31
CA ASN A 149 23.48 -4.41 1.36
C ASN A 149 24.79 -3.64 1.49
N HIS A 150 25.35 -3.20 0.36
CA HIS A 150 26.56 -2.39 0.35
C HIS A 150 26.36 -1.08 1.12
N TYR A 151 25.32 -0.32 0.79
CA TYR A 151 25.06 0.96 1.46
C TYR A 151 24.77 0.79 2.95
N LEU A 152 23.99 -0.23 3.33
CA LEU A 152 23.74 -0.55 4.74
C LEU A 152 25.03 -0.87 5.52
N ALA A 153 26.04 -1.44 4.85
CA ALA A 153 27.31 -1.77 5.48
C ALA A 153 28.33 -0.62 5.50
N THR A 154 28.32 0.26 4.48
CA THR A 154 29.30 1.35 4.35
C THR A 154 28.85 2.65 5.00
N GLU A 155 27.52 2.85 5.12
CA GLU A 155 26.91 4.09 5.63
C GLU A 155 25.96 3.86 6.83
N PRO A 156 26.34 3.02 7.83
CA PRO A 156 25.42 2.61 8.90
C PRO A 156 24.94 3.81 9.73
N GLU A 157 25.80 4.81 9.98
CA GLU A 157 25.42 6.01 10.72
C GLU A 157 24.36 6.86 9.99
N THR A 158 24.47 6.95 8.66
CA THR A 158 23.50 7.68 7.83
C THR A 158 22.16 6.97 7.84
N VAL A 159 22.16 5.64 7.67
CA VAL A 159 20.95 4.81 7.74
C VAL A 159 20.30 4.91 9.12
N GLN A 160 21.10 4.88 10.17
CA GLN A 160 20.62 5.01 11.55
C GLN A 160 19.95 6.36 11.81
N ARG A 161 20.60 7.47 11.43
CA ARG A 161 20.03 8.82 11.56
C ARG A 161 18.74 8.98 10.77
N PHE A 162 18.70 8.43 9.54
CA PHE A 162 17.49 8.39 8.71
C PHE A 162 16.36 7.66 9.44
N THR A 163 16.65 6.48 9.97
CA THR A 163 15.66 5.63 10.66
C THR A 163 15.13 6.30 11.94
N VAL A 164 16.01 6.95 12.74
CA VAL A 164 15.58 7.75 13.90
C VAL A 164 14.67 8.91 13.47
N GLY A 165 15.03 9.62 12.40
CA GLY A 165 14.17 10.70 11.86
C GLY A 165 12.80 10.17 11.41
N TYR A 166 12.78 9.02 10.75
CA TYR A 166 11.53 8.38 10.34
C TYR A 166 10.68 7.91 11.53
N THR A 167 11.28 7.27 12.54
CA THR A 167 10.54 6.85 13.74
C THR A 167 9.94 8.05 14.48
N ASN A 168 10.65 9.19 14.55
CA ASN A 168 10.11 10.42 15.12
C ASN A 168 8.93 10.98 14.30
N ALA A 169 9.03 10.94 12.97
CA ALA A 169 7.94 11.37 12.09
C ALA A 169 6.71 10.47 12.23
N LEU A 170 6.92 9.16 12.41
CA LEU A 170 5.85 8.19 12.61
C LEU A 170 5.13 8.39 13.96
N ASP A 171 5.88 8.67 15.04
CA ASP A 171 5.30 9.03 16.34
C ASP A 171 4.49 10.32 16.25
N TRP A 172 5.03 11.32 15.54
CA TRP A 172 4.29 12.55 15.31
C TRP A 172 2.99 12.28 14.56
N LEU A 173 3.04 11.53 13.44
CA LEU A 173 1.88 11.16 12.66
C LEU A 173 0.83 10.41 13.49
N THR A 174 1.25 9.46 14.34
CA THR A 174 0.33 8.66 15.14
C THR A 174 -0.29 9.45 16.30
N SER A 175 0.45 10.40 16.89
CA SER A 175 0.00 11.22 18.04
C SER A 175 -0.85 12.43 17.64
N HIS A 176 -0.80 12.89 16.39
CA HIS A 176 -1.57 14.04 15.91
C HIS A 176 -2.87 13.60 15.22
N ASN A 177 -3.88 14.46 15.26
CA ASN A 177 -5.15 14.17 14.59
C ASN A 177 -5.05 14.35 13.06
N ALA A 178 -6.08 13.93 12.33
CA ALA A 178 -6.06 13.96 10.87
C ALA A 178 -5.99 15.38 10.27
N ALA A 179 -6.51 16.39 10.97
CA ALA A 179 -6.42 17.77 10.51
C ALA A 179 -4.98 18.30 10.58
N GLU A 180 -4.31 18.11 11.72
CA GLU A 180 -2.91 18.50 11.90
C GLU A 180 -1.99 17.80 10.91
N VAL A 181 -2.18 16.48 10.69
CA VAL A 181 -1.41 15.71 9.70
C VAL A 181 -1.72 16.20 8.28
N GLY A 182 -3.00 16.44 7.98
CA GLY A 182 -3.44 16.94 6.67
C GLY A 182 -2.81 18.30 6.34
N GLU A 183 -2.81 19.23 7.29
CA GLU A 183 -2.14 20.54 7.13
C GLU A 183 -0.65 20.40 6.86
N ALA A 184 0.05 19.53 7.59
CA ALA A 184 1.48 19.31 7.43
C ALA A 184 1.86 18.74 6.05
N VAL A 185 0.99 17.94 5.44
CA VAL A 185 1.28 17.27 4.15
C VAL A 185 0.58 17.93 2.95
N ALA A 186 -0.33 18.88 3.15
CA ALA A 186 -1.13 19.49 2.07
C ALA A 186 -0.27 20.07 0.93
N GLY A 187 0.90 20.61 1.25
CA GLY A 187 1.82 21.16 0.27
C GLY A 187 2.33 20.15 -0.78
N PHE A 188 2.24 18.84 -0.49
CA PHE A 188 2.59 17.77 -1.43
C PHE A 188 1.43 17.39 -2.37
N PHE A 189 0.23 17.94 -2.12
CA PHE A 189 -0.99 17.67 -2.90
C PHE A 189 -1.61 18.96 -3.43
N PRO A 190 -0.90 19.73 -4.29
CA PRO A 190 -1.32 21.09 -4.69
C PRO A 190 -2.67 21.13 -5.44
N ASN A 191 -3.09 20.01 -6.02
CA ASN A 191 -4.34 19.89 -6.78
C ASN A 191 -5.49 19.24 -5.97
N VAL A 192 -5.30 19.03 -4.67
CA VAL A 192 -6.29 18.43 -3.77
C VAL A 192 -6.58 19.42 -2.64
N SER A 193 -7.86 19.67 -2.34
CA SER A 193 -8.22 20.56 -1.25
C SER A 193 -7.72 20.02 0.10
N LEU A 194 -7.39 20.91 1.04
CA LEU A 194 -6.99 20.53 2.39
C LEU A 194 -8.03 19.61 3.04
N GLU A 195 -9.32 19.89 2.86
CA GLU A 195 -10.39 19.08 3.40
C GLU A 195 -10.33 17.63 2.91
N LEU A 196 -10.10 17.42 1.62
CA LEU A 196 -9.94 16.07 1.04
C LEU A 196 -8.68 15.37 1.55
N VAL A 197 -7.57 16.10 1.70
CA VAL A 197 -6.33 15.54 2.29
C VAL A 197 -6.59 15.07 3.71
N VAL A 198 -7.30 15.89 4.52
CA VAL A 198 -7.67 15.53 5.90
C VAL A 198 -8.56 14.30 5.94
N LYS A 199 -9.59 14.21 5.06
CA LYS A 199 -10.46 13.03 4.95
C LYS A 199 -9.67 11.77 4.58
N ALA A 200 -8.74 11.88 3.62
CA ALA A 200 -7.86 10.77 3.21
C ALA A 200 -6.98 10.29 4.36
N VAL A 201 -6.34 11.21 5.09
CA VAL A 201 -5.54 10.89 6.29
C VAL A 201 -6.40 10.22 7.36
N ALA A 202 -7.59 10.76 7.65
CA ALA A 202 -8.51 10.19 8.64
C ALA A 202 -8.88 8.74 8.29
N ARG A 203 -9.18 8.46 7.03
CA ARG A 203 -9.53 7.12 6.56
C ARG A 203 -8.37 6.14 6.67
N LEU A 204 -7.17 6.56 6.29
CA LEU A 204 -5.97 5.72 6.41
C LEU A 204 -5.60 5.46 7.87
N LYS A 205 -5.75 6.46 8.76
CA LYS A 205 -5.57 6.26 10.21
C LYS A 205 -6.61 5.29 10.79
N ALA A 206 -7.88 5.41 10.38
CA ALA A 206 -8.96 4.56 10.87
C ALA A 206 -8.79 3.07 10.51
N GLN A 207 -8.00 2.75 9.51
CA GLN A 207 -7.68 1.36 9.15
C GLN A 207 -6.28 0.90 9.60
N ASP A 208 -5.60 1.66 10.47
CA ASP A 208 -4.23 1.38 10.95
C ASP A 208 -3.23 1.18 9.80
N ASN A 209 -3.29 2.06 8.81
CA ASN A 209 -2.44 1.94 7.61
C ASN A 209 -0.96 2.17 7.92
N TRP A 210 -0.66 3.04 8.89
CA TRP A 210 0.69 3.32 9.37
C TRP A 210 0.95 2.60 10.69
N PRO A 211 2.06 1.85 10.81
CA PRO A 211 2.40 1.14 12.03
C PRO A 211 2.82 2.14 13.14
N THR A 212 2.65 1.75 14.39
CA THR A 212 3.25 2.47 15.53
C THR A 212 4.69 2.05 15.78
N ASP A 213 5.06 0.85 15.37
CA ASP A 213 6.43 0.31 15.36
C ASP A 213 6.77 -0.07 13.92
N PRO A 214 7.78 0.57 13.28
CA PRO A 214 8.13 0.33 11.89
C PRO A 214 8.93 -0.95 11.65
N THR A 215 8.96 -1.87 12.58
CA THR A 215 9.58 -3.19 12.41
C THR A 215 8.79 -4.00 11.36
N LEU A 216 9.50 -4.45 10.33
CA LEU A 216 8.92 -5.36 9.34
C LEU A 216 8.78 -6.75 9.95
N ASP A 217 7.59 -7.11 10.38
CA ASP A 217 7.27 -8.39 10.99
C ASP A 217 7.32 -9.57 10.02
N ARG A 218 7.79 -10.74 10.51
CA ARG A 218 7.73 -11.97 9.73
C ARG A 218 6.29 -12.37 9.35
N PRO A 219 5.28 -12.35 10.23
CA PRO A 219 3.90 -12.66 9.85
C PRO A 219 3.36 -11.79 8.72
N GLN A 220 3.63 -10.49 8.73
CA GLN A 220 3.23 -9.55 7.67
C GLN A 220 3.94 -9.87 6.34
N PHE A 221 5.23 -10.22 6.39
CA PHE A 221 5.99 -10.63 5.22
C PHE A 221 5.45 -11.95 4.63
N GLU A 222 5.08 -12.93 5.47
CA GLU A 222 4.51 -14.19 5.01
C GLU A 222 3.12 -13.98 4.40
N ASN A 223 2.26 -13.14 5.00
CA ASN A 223 0.96 -12.80 4.44
C ASN A 223 1.09 -12.13 3.05
N LEU A 224 2.06 -11.24 2.89
CA LEU A 224 2.36 -10.66 1.57
C LEU A 224 2.74 -11.74 0.56
N GLN A 225 3.56 -12.72 0.93
CA GLN A 225 3.95 -13.82 0.04
C GLN A 225 2.76 -14.69 -0.36
N ASP A 226 1.79 -14.93 0.55
CA ASP A 226 0.55 -15.63 0.22
C ASP A 226 -0.21 -14.91 -0.90
N ILE A 227 -0.31 -13.58 -0.81
CA ILE A 227 -0.94 -12.75 -1.84
C ILE A 227 -0.21 -12.87 -3.19
N LEU A 228 1.13 -12.76 -3.17
CA LEU A 228 1.93 -12.79 -4.38
C LEU A 228 1.88 -14.16 -5.08
N ILE A 229 1.92 -15.24 -4.31
CA ILE A 229 1.81 -16.62 -4.82
C ILE A 229 0.40 -16.85 -5.38
N ALA A 230 -0.64 -16.47 -4.65
CA ALA A 230 -2.02 -16.59 -5.11
C ALA A 230 -2.31 -15.79 -6.39
N ALA A 231 -1.61 -14.67 -6.60
CA ALA A 231 -1.71 -13.86 -7.80
C ALA A 231 -0.82 -14.36 -8.96
N GLY A 232 -0.01 -15.43 -8.74
CA GLY A 232 0.93 -15.95 -9.74
C GLY A 232 2.14 -15.04 -10.00
N LEU A 233 2.42 -14.08 -9.11
CA LEU A 233 3.55 -13.17 -9.22
C LEU A 233 4.85 -13.79 -8.70
N CYS A 234 4.75 -14.78 -7.82
CA CYS A 234 5.85 -15.60 -7.32
C CYS A 234 5.49 -17.07 -7.40
N LYS A 235 6.50 -17.93 -7.62
CA LYS A 235 6.36 -19.40 -7.66
C LYS A 235 6.63 -20.01 -6.29
N ALA A 236 7.53 -19.40 -5.52
CA ALA A 236 7.99 -19.92 -4.23
C ALA A 236 8.20 -18.81 -3.21
N ARG A 237 8.14 -19.20 -1.93
CA ARG A 237 8.46 -18.29 -0.82
C ARG A 237 9.93 -17.94 -0.82
N GLN A 238 10.21 -16.70 -0.52
CA GLN A 238 11.56 -16.18 -0.40
C GLN A 238 11.97 -16.04 1.08
N PRO A 239 13.25 -16.24 1.42
CA PRO A 239 13.70 -16.16 2.80
C PRO A 239 13.59 -14.74 3.37
N TYR A 240 12.90 -14.59 4.49
CA TYR A 240 12.76 -13.32 5.20
C TYR A 240 14.13 -12.66 5.50
N ALA A 241 15.06 -13.42 6.06
CA ALA A 241 16.39 -12.90 6.45
C ALA A 241 17.26 -12.42 5.27
N LYS A 242 16.91 -12.79 4.03
CA LYS A 242 17.58 -12.27 2.82
C LYS A 242 17.13 -10.84 2.49
N MET A 243 15.95 -10.46 2.93
CA MET A 243 15.24 -9.25 2.45
C MET A 243 14.93 -8.25 3.54
N VAL A 244 15.03 -8.64 4.81
CA VAL A 244 14.63 -7.78 5.94
C VAL A 244 15.74 -7.69 6.97
N ARG A 245 16.00 -6.47 7.42
CA ARG A 245 16.92 -6.11 8.50
C ARG A 245 16.12 -5.39 9.60
N THR A 246 15.81 -6.09 10.69
CA THR A 246 15.06 -5.55 11.83
C THR A 246 15.95 -4.88 12.87
N ASP A 247 17.23 -5.19 12.88
CA ASP A 247 18.23 -4.62 13.78
C ASP A 247 18.33 -3.10 13.65
N ILE A 248 18.22 -2.55 12.43
CA ILE A 248 18.30 -1.11 12.17
C ILE A 248 17.19 -0.34 12.90
N VAL A 249 15.94 -0.82 12.84
CA VAL A 249 14.83 -0.22 13.60
C VAL A 249 15.00 -0.43 15.09
N ALA A 250 15.42 -1.61 15.53
CA ALA A 250 15.64 -1.91 16.93
C ALA A 250 16.68 -0.97 17.56
N GLU A 251 17.80 -0.70 16.87
CA GLU A 251 18.81 0.25 17.28
C GLU A 251 18.28 1.70 17.29
N ALA A 252 17.51 2.10 16.28
CA ALA A 252 16.91 3.43 16.21
C ALA A 252 15.95 3.67 17.38
N LEU A 253 15.09 2.71 17.71
CA LEU A 253 14.18 2.81 18.86
C LEU A 253 14.93 2.81 20.21
N ALA A 254 16.03 2.05 20.33
CA ALA A 254 16.84 2.03 21.53
C ALA A 254 17.61 3.35 21.76
N SER A 255 18.02 4.03 20.71
CA SER A 255 18.76 5.31 20.77
C SER A 255 17.89 6.52 21.19
N ARG A 256 16.57 6.37 21.22
CA ARG A 256 15.60 7.41 21.59
C ARG A 256 15.33 7.48 23.11
N LYS A 257 15.91 6.58 23.88
CA LYS A 257 15.84 6.56 25.34
C LYS A 257 16.97 7.42 25.92
#